data_0d9f07f3d27393a33998488c528a4417
#
_entry.id   0d9f07f3d27393a33998488c528a4417
#
_cell.length_a   1.000
_cell.length_b   1.000
_cell.length_c   1.000
_cell.angle_alpha   90.00
_cell.angle_beta   90.00
_cell.angle_gamma   90.00
#
_symmetry.space_group_name_H-M   'P 1'
#
loop_
_entity.id
_entity.type
_entity.pdbx_description
1 polymer ?
#
loop_
_entity_poly.entity_id
_entity_poly.type
_entity_poly.pdbx_seq_one_letter_code
_entity_poly.pdbx_strand_id
1 'polypeptide(L)'
;MQKFTVALDCDEVLNNLIEKTLELYNTRHGTELTTEIFTQYDFYKCLPFEIAEELTSIFMEKELWDSLSPAPDSQWGVKKLIDNGYDVYVATATHYSNFAWKVDWFAKNFPFIDQKHIICIQNKSLLHVDVLVDD
;
A
#
# COMPACT_ATOMS: atom_id res chain seq x y z
N MET A 1 14.36 -26.73 -8.93
CA MET A 1 15.04 -25.41 -8.97
C MET A 1 14.29 -24.42 -8.10
N GLN A 2 15.00 -23.74 -7.22
CA GLN A 2 14.41 -22.73 -6.38
C GLN A 2 14.04 -21.50 -7.21
N LYS A 3 12.81 -20.98 -7.03
CA LYS A 3 12.38 -19.79 -7.73
C LYS A 3 13.02 -18.55 -7.12
N PHE A 4 13.28 -17.56 -7.96
CA PHE A 4 13.72 -16.24 -7.52
C PHE A 4 12.56 -15.52 -6.85
N THR A 5 12.74 -15.07 -5.62
CA THR A 5 11.69 -14.47 -4.81
C THR A 5 11.73 -12.95 -4.87
N VAL A 6 10.57 -12.35 -5.09
CA VAL A 6 10.38 -10.90 -5.14
C VAL A 6 9.30 -10.51 -4.12
N ALA A 7 9.63 -9.65 -3.18
CA ALA A 7 8.65 -9.06 -2.28
C ALA A 7 8.36 -7.62 -2.70
N LEU A 8 7.09 -7.26 -2.76
CA LEU A 8 6.60 -5.93 -3.14
C LEU A 8 5.93 -5.28 -1.94
N ASP A 9 6.26 -4.03 -1.65
CA ASP A 9 5.45 -3.21 -0.75
C ASP A 9 4.07 -2.97 -1.35
N CYS A 10 3.10 -2.62 -0.54
CA CYS A 10 1.73 -2.38 -0.98
C CYS A 10 1.49 -0.89 -1.25
N ASP A 11 1.56 -0.07 -0.20
CA ASP A 11 1.13 1.33 -0.26
C ASP A 11 2.12 2.15 -1.08
N GLU A 12 1.59 2.95 -2.01
CA GLU A 12 2.34 3.78 -2.95
C GLU A 12 3.21 3.00 -3.96
N VAL A 13 3.27 1.67 -3.86
CA VAL A 13 3.91 0.80 -4.86
C VAL A 13 2.84 0.15 -5.75
N LEU A 14 1.81 -0.43 -5.12
CA LEU A 14 0.74 -1.16 -5.82
C LEU A 14 -0.60 -0.45 -5.78
N ASN A 15 -0.75 0.59 -4.96
CA ASN A 15 -1.99 1.35 -4.82
C ASN A 15 -1.71 2.87 -4.74
N ASN A 16 -2.79 3.65 -4.62
CA ASN A 16 -2.78 5.11 -4.56
C ASN A 16 -3.24 5.62 -3.19
N LEU A 17 -2.69 5.09 -2.11
CA LEU A 17 -3.10 5.38 -0.73
C LEU A 17 -3.12 6.88 -0.42
N ILE A 18 -2.03 7.58 -0.71
CA ILE A 18 -1.88 9.01 -0.38
C ILE A 18 -2.86 9.86 -1.17
N GLU A 19 -2.98 9.61 -2.47
CA GLU A 19 -3.94 10.33 -3.32
C GLU A 19 -5.37 10.18 -2.81
N LYS A 20 -5.79 8.96 -2.48
CA LYS A 20 -7.14 8.70 -1.97
C LYS A 20 -7.38 9.26 -0.58
N THR A 21 -6.37 9.22 0.28
CA THR A 21 -6.45 9.85 1.61
C THR A 21 -6.70 11.35 1.49
N LEU A 22 -5.95 12.03 0.61
CA LEU A 22 -6.15 13.46 0.34
C LEU A 22 -7.51 13.74 -0.29
N GLU A 23 -7.97 12.90 -1.20
CA GLU A 23 -9.29 13.04 -1.81
C GLU A 23 -10.40 13.02 -0.76
N LEU A 24 -10.36 12.06 0.18
CA LEU A 24 -11.32 12.00 1.28
C LEU A 24 -11.23 13.22 2.19
N TYR A 25 -10.01 13.62 2.57
CA TYR A 25 -9.80 14.80 3.39
C TYR A 25 -10.36 16.05 2.72
N ASN A 26 -9.99 16.29 1.46
CA ASN A 26 -10.42 17.47 0.70
C ASN A 26 -11.94 17.55 0.55
N THR A 27 -12.58 16.41 0.30
CA THR A 27 -14.04 16.33 0.18
C THR A 27 -14.72 16.72 1.49
N ARG A 28 -14.17 16.28 2.63
CA ARG A 28 -14.73 16.57 3.96
C ARG A 28 -14.56 18.02 4.38
N HIS A 29 -13.49 18.68 3.95
CA HIS A 29 -13.11 20.01 4.40
C HIS A 29 -13.26 21.11 3.33
N GLY A 30 -13.64 20.76 2.10
CA GLY A 30 -13.70 21.73 1.00
C GLY A 30 -12.34 22.33 0.66
N THR A 31 -11.26 21.54 0.79
CA THR A 31 -9.88 21.95 0.52
C THR A 31 -9.36 21.34 -0.79
N GLU A 32 -8.19 21.79 -1.23
CA GLU A 32 -7.52 21.32 -2.44
C GLU A 32 -6.05 20.94 -2.16
N LEU A 33 -5.81 20.23 -1.05
CA LEU A 33 -4.47 19.77 -0.71
C LEU A 33 -3.98 18.75 -1.75
N THR A 34 -2.70 18.87 -2.10
CA THR A 34 -2.02 17.96 -3.04
C THR A 34 -0.88 17.22 -2.35
N THR A 35 -0.31 16.24 -3.03
CA THR A 35 0.82 15.46 -2.50
C THR A 35 2.06 16.31 -2.21
N GLU A 36 2.14 17.53 -2.74
CA GLU A 36 3.24 18.46 -2.49
C GLU A 36 3.39 18.89 -1.02
N ILE A 37 2.31 18.73 -0.22
CA ILE A 37 2.38 19.02 1.23
C ILE A 37 3.26 18.04 2.00
N PHE A 38 3.50 16.84 1.45
CA PHE A 38 4.30 15.79 2.11
C PHE A 38 5.77 15.98 1.77
N THR A 39 6.48 16.71 2.58
CA THR A 39 7.91 16.94 2.42
C THR A 39 8.76 15.95 3.22
N GLN A 40 8.13 15.15 4.10
CA GLN A 40 8.76 14.13 4.92
C GLN A 40 7.84 12.92 5.05
N TYR A 41 8.43 11.76 5.30
CA TYR A 41 7.69 10.52 5.54
C TYR A 41 6.76 10.62 6.76
N ASP A 42 7.25 11.24 7.82
CA ASP A 42 6.45 11.47 9.02
C ASP A 42 5.62 12.76 8.86
N PHE A 43 4.31 12.61 8.71
CA PHE A 43 3.38 13.72 8.50
C PHE A 43 3.42 14.75 9.63
N TYR A 44 3.65 14.30 10.87
CA TYR A 44 3.71 15.20 12.04
C TYR A 44 4.92 16.15 12.00
N LYS A 45 5.91 15.85 11.17
CA LYS A 45 7.09 16.71 11.00
C LYS A 45 6.93 17.78 9.92
N CYS A 46 5.97 17.62 9.03
CA CYS A 46 5.81 18.54 7.89
C CYS A 46 4.43 19.19 7.79
N LEU A 47 3.45 18.76 8.60
CA LEU A 47 2.09 19.28 8.57
C LEU A 47 1.66 19.80 9.93
N PRO A 48 0.68 20.74 9.98
CA PRO A 48 0.01 21.08 11.23
C PRO A 48 -0.56 19.83 11.90
N PHE A 49 -0.49 19.79 13.23
CA PHE A 49 -0.88 18.62 14.02
C PHE A 49 -2.28 18.10 13.67
N GLU A 50 -3.27 18.98 13.56
CA GLU A 50 -4.66 18.62 13.31
C GLU A 50 -4.83 17.96 11.93
N ILE A 51 -4.08 18.41 10.93
CA ILE A 51 -4.12 17.83 9.59
C ILE A 51 -3.45 16.46 9.60
N ALA A 52 -2.26 16.34 10.20
CA ALA A 52 -1.53 15.08 10.30
C ALA A 52 -2.35 14.03 11.06
N GLU A 53 -2.98 14.42 12.16
CA GLU A 53 -3.85 13.56 12.98
C GLU A 53 -5.01 12.99 12.14
N GLU A 54 -5.69 13.85 11.42
CA GLU A 54 -6.84 13.43 10.62
C GLU A 54 -6.44 12.57 9.42
N LEU A 55 -5.39 12.93 8.71
CA LEU A 55 -4.87 12.10 7.61
C LEU A 55 -4.48 10.71 8.10
N THR A 56 -3.82 10.65 9.27
CA THR A 56 -3.45 9.37 9.88
C THR A 56 -4.69 8.57 10.30
N SER A 57 -5.73 9.23 10.83
CA SER A 57 -6.96 8.55 11.22
C SER A 57 -7.73 8.00 10.02
N ILE A 58 -7.66 8.65 8.86
CA ILE A 58 -8.28 8.16 7.63
C ILE A 58 -7.72 6.79 7.23
N PHE A 59 -6.44 6.52 7.50
CA PHE A 59 -5.84 5.20 7.24
C PHE A 59 -6.54 4.07 8.00
N MET A 60 -7.22 4.37 9.10
CA MET A 60 -7.96 3.39 9.91
C MET A 60 -9.42 3.25 9.48
N GLU A 61 -9.85 3.90 8.41
CA GLU A 61 -11.21 3.86 7.93
C GLU A 61 -11.38 2.85 6.79
N LYS A 62 -12.36 1.97 6.90
CA LYS A 62 -12.68 0.99 5.85
C LYS A 62 -13.03 1.67 4.52
N GLU A 63 -13.67 2.83 4.57
CA GLU A 63 -14.03 3.62 3.38
C GLU A 63 -12.81 3.89 2.48
N LEU A 64 -11.66 4.25 3.08
CA LEU A 64 -10.42 4.43 2.33
C LEU A 64 -10.04 3.14 1.59
N TRP A 65 -10.00 2.02 2.30
CA TRP A 65 -9.58 0.73 1.75
C TRP A 65 -10.52 0.25 0.66
N ASP A 66 -11.82 0.50 0.78
CA ASP A 66 -12.82 0.17 -0.25
C ASP A 66 -12.67 1.05 -1.50
N SER A 67 -12.07 2.23 -1.38
CA SER A 67 -11.92 3.20 -2.47
C SER A 67 -10.57 3.15 -3.20
N LEU A 68 -9.58 2.42 -2.67
CA LEU A 68 -8.24 2.36 -3.27
C LEU A 68 -8.27 1.72 -4.66
N SER A 69 -7.47 2.29 -5.55
CA SER A 69 -7.24 1.76 -6.89
C SER A 69 -5.82 1.20 -7.03
N PRO A 70 -5.61 0.19 -7.88
CA PRO A 70 -4.26 -0.23 -8.24
C PRO A 70 -3.48 0.94 -8.87
N ALA A 71 -2.19 1.04 -8.54
CA ALA A 71 -1.30 1.97 -9.20
C ALA A 71 -1.25 1.68 -10.72
N PRO A 72 -1.05 2.70 -11.58
CA PRO A 72 -0.94 2.48 -13.02
C PRO A 72 0.06 1.37 -13.36
N ASP A 73 -0.35 0.44 -14.22
CA ASP A 73 0.44 -0.70 -14.70
C ASP A 73 0.84 -1.72 -13.63
N SER A 74 0.46 -1.54 -12.36
CA SER A 74 0.85 -2.45 -11.28
C SER A 74 0.30 -3.86 -11.47
N GLN A 75 -0.95 -4.00 -11.88
CA GLN A 75 -1.56 -5.32 -12.14
C GLN A 75 -0.83 -6.05 -13.27
N TRP A 76 -0.55 -5.33 -14.36
CA TRP A 76 0.21 -5.89 -15.48
C TRP A 76 1.63 -6.28 -15.05
N GLY A 77 2.31 -5.42 -14.32
CA GLY A 77 3.70 -5.67 -13.88
C GLY A 77 3.82 -6.88 -12.96
N VAL A 78 2.94 -6.98 -11.97
CA VAL A 78 2.94 -8.12 -11.04
C VAL A 78 2.60 -9.42 -11.78
N LYS A 79 1.58 -9.40 -12.63
CA LYS A 79 1.21 -10.57 -13.42
C LYS A 79 2.36 -11.02 -14.32
N LYS A 80 3.07 -10.08 -14.93
CA LYS A 80 4.23 -10.37 -15.77
C LYS A 80 5.37 -11.02 -14.98
N LEU A 81 5.63 -10.58 -13.77
CA LEU A 81 6.61 -11.24 -12.89
C LEU A 81 6.22 -12.69 -12.62
N ILE A 82 4.96 -12.93 -12.27
CA ILE A 82 4.46 -14.30 -12.01
C ILE A 82 4.54 -15.16 -13.26
N ASP A 83 4.12 -14.64 -14.41
CA ASP A 83 4.13 -15.38 -15.69
C ASP A 83 5.57 -15.71 -16.15
N ASN A 84 6.56 -14.91 -15.73
CA ASN A 84 7.98 -15.18 -16.00
C ASN A 84 8.64 -16.08 -14.95
N GLY A 85 7.88 -16.66 -14.03
CA GLY A 85 8.35 -17.67 -13.10
C GLY A 85 8.93 -17.16 -11.79
N TYR A 86 8.79 -15.85 -11.49
CA TYR A 86 9.18 -15.32 -10.19
C TYR A 86 8.15 -15.69 -9.13
N ASP A 87 8.65 -15.93 -7.92
CA ASP A 87 7.81 -16.18 -6.75
C ASP A 87 7.51 -14.84 -6.06
N VAL A 88 6.30 -14.31 -6.27
CA VAL A 88 5.95 -12.94 -5.87
C VAL A 88 5.18 -12.94 -4.56
N TYR A 89 5.67 -12.16 -3.61
CA TYR A 89 5.07 -11.90 -2.31
C TYR A 89 4.74 -10.42 -2.17
N VAL A 90 3.77 -10.11 -1.33
CA VAL A 90 3.50 -8.75 -0.86
C VAL A 90 3.94 -8.66 0.58
N ALA A 91 4.79 -7.69 0.91
CA ALA A 91 5.26 -7.43 2.26
C ALA A 91 4.80 -6.03 2.67
N THR A 92 3.81 -5.95 3.53
CA THR A 92 3.18 -4.69 3.92
C THR A 92 3.26 -4.45 5.42
N ALA A 93 3.73 -3.25 5.81
CA ALA A 93 3.62 -2.77 7.17
C ALA A 93 2.25 -2.12 7.34
N THR A 94 1.36 -2.73 8.08
CA THR A 94 0.03 -2.20 8.34
C THR A 94 -0.38 -2.49 9.78
N HIS A 95 -1.29 -1.68 10.32
CA HIS A 95 -1.90 -2.01 11.60
C HIS A 95 -2.66 -3.33 11.45
N TYR A 96 -2.52 -4.23 12.41
CA TYR A 96 -3.12 -5.56 12.32
C TYR A 96 -4.65 -5.53 12.09
N SER A 97 -5.35 -4.51 12.60
CA SER A 97 -6.79 -4.36 12.40
C SER A 97 -7.19 -4.08 10.94
N ASN A 98 -6.26 -3.56 10.13
CA ASN A 98 -6.50 -3.22 8.73
C ASN A 98 -6.05 -4.33 7.78
N PHE A 99 -5.33 -5.33 8.27
CA PHE A 99 -4.74 -6.34 7.41
C PHE A 99 -5.78 -7.14 6.63
N ALA A 100 -6.91 -7.46 7.25
CA ALA A 100 -8.01 -8.15 6.56
C ALA A 100 -8.54 -7.33 5.37
N TRP A 101 -8.67 -6.02 5.51
CA TRP A 101 -9.10 -5.14 4.41
C TRP A 101 -8.10 -5.14 3.26
N LYS A 102 -6.80 -5.16 3.57
CA LYS A 102 -5.75 -5.29 2.54
C LYS A 102 -5.84 -6.62 1.81
N VAL A 103 -6.02 -7.71 2.53
CA VAL A 103 -6.17 -9.04 1.91
C VAL A 103 -7.38 -9.06 0.98
N ASP A 104 -8.52 -8.51 1.39
CA ASP A 104 -9.72 -8.41 0.57
C ASP A 104 -9.47 -7.53 -0.67
N TRP A 105 -8.74 -6.44 -0.51
CA TRP A 105 -8.37 -5.56 -1.61
C TRP A 105 -7.50 -6.30 -2.65
N PHE A 106 -6.53 -7.10 -2.20
CA PHE A 106 -5.70 -7.93 -3.09
C PHE A 106 -6.52 -9.01 -3.78
N ALA A 107 -7.45 -9.66 -3.09
CA ALA A 107 -8.33 -10.66 -3.69
C ALA A 107 -9.14 -10.08 -4.85
N LYS A 108 -9.57 -8.82 -4.72
CA LYS A 108 -10.34 -8.10 -5.74
C LYS A 108 -9.46 -7.62 -6.91
N ASN A 109 -8.31 -7.03 -6.63
CA ASN A 109 -7.51 -6.30 -7.62
C ASN A 109 -6.32 -7.09 -8.16
N PHE A 110 -5.82 -8.06 -7.40
CA PHE A 110 -4.68 -8.92 -7.78
C PHE A 110 -5.03 -10.39 -7.52
N PRO A 111 -6.08 -10.93 -8.17
CA PRO A 111 -6.55 -12.29 -7.88
C PRO A 111 -5.53 -13.38 -8.26
N PHE A 112 -4.52 -13.04 -9.03
CA PHE A 112 -3.42 -13.92 -9.43
C PHE A 112 -2.31 -14.04 -8.35
N ILE A 113 -2.39 -13.26 -7.26
CA ILE A 113 -1.51 -13.41 -6.09
C ILE A 113 -2.20 -14.34 -5.09
N ASP A 114 -1.51 -15.42 -4.68
CA ASP A 114 -2.00 -16.29 -3.61
C ASP A 114 -2.11 -15.50 -2.31
N GLN A 115 -3.23 -15.60 -1.61
CA GLN A 115 -3.42 -14.93 -0.31
C GLN A 115 -2.33 -15.27 0.71
N LYS A 116 -1.77 -16.48 0.64
CA LYS A 116 -0.66 -16.90 1.49
C LYS A 116 0.65 -16.15 1.22
N HIS A 117 0.72 -15.46 0.09
CA HIS A 117 1.87 -14.65 -0.29
C HIS A 117 1.75 -13.20 0.17
N ILE A 118 0.70 -12.84 0.92
CA ILE A 118 0.52 -11.50 1.49
C ILE A 118 0.94 -11.55 2.95
N ILE A 119 1.99 -10.80 3.28
CA ILE A 119 2.66 -10.82 4.58
C ILE A 119 2.52 -9.46 5.26
N CYS A 120 2.00 -9.46 6.49
CA CYS A 120 2.03 -8.28 7.35
C CYS A 120 3.32 -8.29 8.18
N ILE A 121 4.20 -7.35 7.93
CA ILE A 121 5.49 -7.27 8.59
C ILE A 121 5.93 -5.80 8.74
N GLN A 122 6.32 -5.40 9.94
CA GLN A 122 6.81 -4.05 10.20
C GLN A 122 8.29 -3.90 9.84
N ASN A 123 9.11 -4.84 10.30
CA ASN A 123 10.54 -4.84 10.00
C ASN A 123 10.85 -5.74 8.82
N LYS A 124 10.85 -5.17 7.63
CA LYS A 124 11.08 -5.91 6.36
C LYS A 124 12.49 -6.48 6.25
N SER A 125 13.44 -6.03 7.08
CA SER A 125 14.79 -6.61 7.12
C SER A 125 14.81 -8.07 7.58
N LEU A 126 13.73 -8.53 8.20
CA LEU A 126 13.58 -9.94 8.58
C LEU A 126 13.20 -10.86 7.41
N LEU A 127 12.82 -10.29 6.28
CA LEU A 127 12.48 -11.06 5.09
C LEU A 127 13.72 -11.63 4.43
N HIS A 128 13.63 -12.91 4.05
CA HIS A 128 14.66 -13.58 3.28
C HIS A 128 14.19 -13.74 1.85
N VAL A 129 14.28 -12.67 1.07
CA VAL A 129 13.90 -12.61 -0.34
C VAL A 129 15.08 -12.17 -1.20
N ASP A 130 15.03 -12.47 -2.49
CA ASP A 130 16.09 -12.05 -3.41
C ASP A 130 16.02 -10.57 -3.76
N VAL A 131 14.80 -10.04 -3.88
CA VAL A 131 14.56 -8.61 -4.17
C VAL A 131 13.39 -8.10 -3.32
N LEU A 132 13.55 -6.91 -2.75
CA LEU A 132 12.48 -6.14 -2.13
C LEU A 132 12.27 -4.85 -2.94
N VAL A 133 11.04 -4.61 -3.37
CA VAL A 133 10.62 -3.36 -4.00
C VAL A 133 9.82 -2.55 -2.98
N ASP A 134 10.35 -1.40 -2.59
CA ASP A 134 9.77 -0.53 -1.57
C ASP A 134 9.84 0.93 -2.05
N ASP A 135 9.01 1.81 -1.47
CA ASP A 135 9.01 3.24 -1.80
C ASP A 135 10.01 4.06 -0.99
#